data_6b1478082414637b4f1b84cf6052615e
#
_entry.id   6b1478082414637b4f1b84cf6052615e
#
_cell.length_a   1.000
_cell.length_b   1.000
_cell.length_c   1.000
_cell.angle_alpha   90.00
_cell.angle_beta   90.00
_cell.angle_gamma   90.00
#
_symmetry.space_group_name_H-M   'P 1'
#
loop_
_entity.id
_entity.type
_entity.pdbx_description
1 polymer ?
#
loop_
_entity_poly.entity_id
_entity_poly.type
_entity_poly.pdbx_seq_one_letter_code
_entity_poly.pdbx_strand_id
1 'polypeptide(L)'
;FHQRFRSVNEQNVLKLLVADDGASCSIPYAMEAARENVRTTRDVLPEETWELVNELSLFVREVAPNSVGRRNRHAFLAEVISRCQTINGLMTSTLTRDHAYSFIKVGRLLECADMATRMVDVGAGDILDRDGSTSAFDPLLWGAMLQALSAGSAYRRQVGPLVCLLYTSP
;
A
#
# COMPACT_ATOMS: atom_id res chain seq x y z
N PHE A 1 11.10 -3.34 14.71
CA PHE A 1 12.08 -2.40 14.14
C PHE A 1 13.40 -2.44 14.93
N HIS A 2 13.40 -2.14 16.22
CA HIS A 2 14.60 -2.03 17.07
C HIS A 2 15.45 -3.31 17.20
N GLN A 3 14.87 -4.47 16.93
CA GLN A 3 15.63 -5.73 16.85
C GLN A 3 16.54 -5.81 15.62
N ARG A 4 16.22 -5.05 14.55
CA ARG A 4 16.89 -5.09 13.24
C ARG A 4 17.75 -3.86 12.97
N PHE A 5 17.35 -2.69 13.48
CA PHE A 5 18.01 -1.41 13.22
C PHE A 5 18.28 -0.63 14.51
N ARG A 6 19.46 -0.05 14.61
CA ARG A 6 19.89 0.72 15.79
C ARG A 6 19.25 2.12 15.87
N SER A 7 18.83 2.66 14.73
CA SER A 7 18.26 4.01 14.66
C SER A 7 17.06 4.05 13.72
N VAL A 8 16.05 4.86 14.07
CA VAL A 8 14.91 5.16 13.21
C VAL A 8 15.30 6.31 12.29
N ASN A 9 15.49 6.01 11.02
CA ASN A 9 15.74 6.99 9.97
C ASN A 9 15.08 6.52 8.65
N GLU A 10 14.93 7.43 7.69
CA GLU A 10 14.28 7.15 6.41
C GLU A 10 14.86 5.90 5.72
N GLN A 11 16.19 5.79 5.68
CA GLN A 11 16.86 4.68 4.97
C GLN A 11 16.57 3.33 5.63
N ASN A 12 16.59 3.26 6.96
CA ASN A 12 16.32 2.03 7.68
C ASN A 12 14.83 1.62 7.58
N VAL A 13 13.93 2.59 7.62
CA VAL A 13 12.50 2.35 7.41
C VAL A 13 12.24 1.84 5.99
N LEU A 14 12.82 2.48 4.99
CA LEU A 14 12.70 2.05 3.60
C LEU A 14 13.32 0.66 3.37
N LYS A 15 14.48 0.39 3.96
CA LYS A 15 15.11 -0.93 3.86
C LYS A 15 14.22 -2.01 4.47
N LEU A 16 13.60 -1.73 5.63
CA LEU A 16 12.66 -2.64 6.27
C LEU A 16 11.44 -2.92 5.40
N LEU A 17 10.81 -1.88 4.85
CA LEU A 17 9.54 -2.02 4.12
C LEU A 17 9.73 -2.51 2.69
N VAL A 18 10.81 -2.11 2.02
CA VAL A 18 11.01 -2.37 0.59
C VAL A 18 11.84 -3.62 0.33
N ALA A 19 12.85 -3.94 1.17
CA ALA A 19 13.86 -4.93 0.83
C ALA A 19 14.07 -6.05 1.87
N ASP A 20 13.50 -5.95 3.07
CA ASP A 20 13.69 -6.96 4.12
C ASP A 20 12.71 -8.13 3.94
N ASP A 21 13.20 -9.30 3.59
CA ASP A 21 12.39 -10.51 3.36
C ASP A 21 11.88 -11.18 4.63
N GLY A 22 12.47 -10.90 5.77
CA GLY A 22 12.05 -11.45 7.07
C GLY A 22 11.13 -10.54 7.88
N ALA A 23 10.82 -9.32 7.42
CA ALA A 23 9.93 -8.41 8.11
C ALA A 23 8.49 -8.58 7.61
N SER A 24 7.56 -8.94 8.49
CA SER A 24 6.15 -9.19 8.12
C SER A 24 5.42 -7.99 7.49
N CYS A 25 5.94 -6.79 7.66
CA CYS A 25 5.41 -5.56 7.08
C CYS A 25 6.06 -5.19 5.73
N SER A 26 6.95 -6.02 5.20
CA SER A 26 7.70 -5.72 3.98
C SER A 26 7.01 -6.21 2.72
N ILE A 27 7.34 -5.58 1.58
CA ILE A 27 6.87 -6.00 0.26
C ILE A 27 7.34 -7.44 -0.07
N PRO A 28 8.64 -7.82 0.11
CA PRO A 28 9.08 -9.18 -0.19
C PRO A 28 8.35 -10.25 0.64
N TYR A 29 8.17 -10.03 1.93
CA TYR A 29 7.44 -10.95 2.80
C TYR A 29 5.97 -11.13 2.35
N ALA A 30 5.28 -10.01 2.09
CA ALA A 30 3.90 -10.04 1.63
C ALA A 30 3.76 -10.77 0.29
N MET A 31 4.72 -10.59 -0.63
CA MET A 31 4.71 -11.27 -1.92
C MET A 31 4.96 -12.76 -1.82
N GLU A 32 5.86 -13.20 -0.95
CA GLU A 32 6.09 -14.64 -0.73
C GLU A 32 4.86 -15.29 -0.07
N ALA A 33 4.23 -14.62 0.91
CA ALA A 33 2.99 -15.08 1.51
C ALA A 33 1.85 -15.16 0.48
N ALA A 34 1.69 -14.15 -0.38
CA ALA A 34 0.70 -14.16 -1.45
C ALA A 34 0.95 -15.29 -2.44
N ARG A 35 2.20 -15.50 -2.84
CA ARG A 35 2.60 -16.59 -3.73
C ARG A 35 2.27 -17.95 -3.14
N GLU A 36 2.56 -18.17 -1.86
CA GLU A 36 2.25 -19.42 -1.19
C GLU A 36 0.74 -19.64 -1.06
N ASN A 37 -0.03 -18.59 -0.73
CA ASN A 37 -1.48 -18.67 -0.68
C ASN A 37 -2.07 -19.06 -2.05
N VAL A 38 -1.64 -18.41 -3.13
CA VAL A 38 -2.12 -18.76 -4.49
C VAL A 38 -1.70 -20.18 -4.88
N ARG A 39 -0.48 -20.60 -4.50
CA ARG A 39 0.01 -21.97 -4.77
C ARG A 39 -0.89 -23.04 -4.16
N THR A 40 -1.40 -22.79 -2.95
CA THR A 40 -2.23 -23.76 -2.20
C THR A 40 -3.71 -23.70 -2.53
N THR A 41 -4.16 -22.68 -3.28
CA THR A 41 -5.57 -22.44 -3.63
C THR A 41 -5.81 -22.37 -5.14
N ARG A 42 -4.96 -23.01 -5.93
CA ARG A 42 -5.05 -22.99 -7.42
C ARG A 42 -6.35 -23.53 -7.98
N ASP A 43 -6.99 -24.43 -7.27
CA ASP A 43 -8.24 -25.07 -7.66
C ASP A 43 -9.44 -24.11 -7.63
N VAL A 44 -9.34 -23.00 -6.89
CA VAL A 44 -10.42 -22.01 -6.76
C VAL A 44 -10.10 -20.67 -7.43
N LEU A 45 -8.89 -20.51 -7.95
CA LEU A 45 -8.43 -19.27 -8.58
C LEU A 45 -8.28 -19.44 -10.10
N PRO A 46 -8.46 -18.38 -10.89
CA PRO A 46 -8.09 -18.39 -12.31
C PRO A 46 -6.62 -18.78 -12.50
N GLU A 47 -6.34 -19.59 -13.52
CA GLU A 47 -4.99 -20.12 -13.78
C GLU A 47 -3.95 -19.00 -13.94
N GLU A 48 -4.32 -17.93 -14.62
CA GLU A 48 -3.47 -16.76 -14.86
C GLU A 48 -3.09 -16.04 -13.56
N THR A 49 -3.87 -16.20 -12.48
CA THR A 49 -3.54 -15.61 -11.18
C THR A 49 -2.21 -16.12 -10.65
N TRP A 50 -1.95 -17.43 -10.80
CA TRP A 50 -0.68 -18.01 -10.41
C TRP A 50 0.50 -17.42 -11.18
N GLU A 51 0.37 -17.29 -12.49
CA GLU A 51 1.42 -16.76 -13.35
C GLU A 51 1.77 -15.33 -12.93
N LEU A 52 0.76 -14.45 -12.83
CA LEU A 52 0.97 -13.06 -12.47
C LEU A 52 1.55 -12.86 -11.06
N VAL A 53 1.08 -13.63 -10.07
CA VAL A 53 1.60 -13.56 -8.70
C VAL A 53 3.03 -14.10 -8.63
N ASN A 54 3.32 -15.18 -9.33
CA ASN A 54 4.66 -15.74 -9.39
C ASN A 54 5.65 -14.80 -10.09
N GLU A 55 5.28 -14.19 -11.21
CA GLU A 55 6.08 -13.18 -11.90
C GLU A 55 6.36 -11.95 -11.00
N LEU A 56 5.33 -11.47 -10.29
CA LEU A 56 5.50 -10.35 -9.37
C LEU A 56 6.44 -10.73 -8.20
N SER A 57 6.31 -11.94 -7.65
CA SER A 57 7.19 -12.42 -6.58
C SER A 57 8.65 -12.51 -7.05
N LEU A 58 8.89 -13.03 -8.25
CA LEU A 58 10.24 -13.10 -8.84
C LEU A 58 10.82 -11.70 -9.08
N PHE A 59 10.02 -10.80 -9.65
CA PHE A 59 10.41 -9.39 -9.86
C PHE A 59 10.78 -8.71 -8.54
N VAL A 60 9.95 -8.85 -7.50
CA VAL A 60 10.24 -8.26 -6.19
C VAL A 60 11.52 -8.83 -5.59
N ARG A 61 11.72 -10.14 -5.65
CA ARG A 61 12.93 -10.80 -5.14
C ARG A 61 14.21 -10.28 -5.82
N GLU A 62 14.16 -10.05 -7.12
CA GLU A 62 15.31 -9.59 -7.90
C GLU A 62 15.59 -8.10 -7.70
N VAL A 63 14.54 -7.26 -7.72
CA VAL A 63 14.70 -5.81 -7.86
C VAL A 63 14.66 -5.08 -6.51
N ALA A 64 13.90 -5.57 -5.52
CA ALA A 64 13.72 -4.91 -4.24
C ALA A 64 15.02 -4.59 -3.48
N PRO A 65 16.04 -5.49 -3.42
CA PRO A 65 17.30 -5.21 -2.73
C PRO A 65 18.02 -3.95 -3.24
N ASN A 66 17.87 -3.65 -4.53
CA ASN A 66 18.51 -2.52 -5.20
C ASN A 66 17.59 -1.28 -5.31
N SER A 67 16.38 -1.34 -4.70
CA SER A 67 15.34 -0.32 -4.88
C SER A 67 15.11 0.58 -3.66
N VAL A 68 15.94 0.48 -2.64
CA VAL A 68 15.85 1.35 -1.45
C VAL A 68 16.26 2.81 -1.76
N GLY A 69 17.19 2.99 -2.72
CA GLY A 69 17.70 4.31 -3.11
C GLY A 69 16.66 5.16 -3.85
N ARG A 70 16.75 6.50 -3.71
CA ARG A 70 15.84 7.47 -4.34
C ARG A 70 15.66 7.27 -5.84
N ARG A 71 16.74 6.92 -6.54
CA ARG A 71 16.74 6.78 -8.00
C ARG A 71 15.82 5.65 -8.50
N ASN A 72 15.83 4.50 -7.81
CA ASN A 72 15.16 3.29 -8.28
C ASN A 72 13.81 3.05 -7.59
N ARG A 73 13.61 3.61 -6.39
CA ARG A 73 12.45 3.38 -5.53
C ARG A 73 11.13 3.64 -6.22
N HIS A 74 11.00 4.80 -6.86
CA HIS A 74 9.74 5.19 -7.50
C HIS A 74 9.36 4.26 -8.65
N ALA A 75 10.33 3.88 -9.48
CA ALA A 75 10.09 2.95 -10.59
C ALA A 75 9.68 1.57 -10.07
N PHE A 76 10.38 1.07 -9.06
CA PHE A 76 10.05 -0.21 -8.41
C PHE A 76 8.63 -0.21 -7.82
N LEU A 77 8.30 0.80 -7.01
CA LEU A 77 6.99 0.89 -6.38
C LEU A 77 5.86 1.06 -7.41
N ALA A 78 6.07 1.85 -8.45
CA ALA A 78 5.11 2.02 -9.54
C ALA A 78 4.85 0.69 -10.27
N GLU A 79 5.89 -0.09 -10.54
CA GLU A 79 5.77 -1.40 -11.17
C GLU A 79 5.03 -2.40 -10.27
N VAL A 80 5.36 -2.46 -8.97
CA VAL A 80 4.64 -3.30 -8.00
C VAL A 80 3.16 -2.95 -7.97
N ILE A 81 2.82 -1.65 -7.88
CA ILE A 81 1.43 -1.18 -7.89
C ILE A 81 0.72 -1.59 -9.19
N SER A 82 1.34 -1.39 -10.35
CA SER A 82 0.78 -1.74 -11.66
C SER A 82 0.46 -3.23 -11.75
N ARG A 83 1.38 -4.08 -11.34
CA ARG A 83 1.17 -5.54 -11.34
C ARG A 83 0.09 -5.97 -10.34
N CYS A 84 0.05 -5.38 -9.14
CA CYS A 84 -1.03 -5.61 -8.18
C CYS A 84 -2.40 -5.21 -8.75
N GLN A 85 -2.48 -4.09 -9.48
CA GLN A 85 -3.71 -3.66 -10.16
C GLN A 85 -4.12 -4.65 -11.24
N THR A 86 -3.18 -5.19 -12.00
CA THR A 86 -3.45 -6.23 -13.01
C THR A 86 -4.03 -7.49 -12.39
N ILE A 87 -3.41 -7.99 -11.31
CA ILE A 87 -3.90 -9.16 -10.55
C ILE A 87 -5.30 -8.90 -10.01
N ASN A 88 -5.54 -7.74 -9.39
CA ASN A 88 -6.86 -7.36 -8.89
C ASN A 88 -7.90 -7.26 -10.00
N GLY A 89 -7.53 -6.71 -11.16
CA GLY A 89 -8.39 -6.62 -12.33
C GLY A 89 -8.79 -8.00 -12.85
N LEU A 90 -7.83 -8.91 -13.01
CA LEU A 90 -8.06 -10.29 -13.39
C LEU A 90 -9.03 -10.98 -12.42
N MET A 91 -8.70 -11.00 -11.13
CA MET A 91 -9.53 -11.65 -10.11
C MET A 91 -10.95 -11.05 -10.05
N THR A 92 -11.08 -9.74 -10.19
CA THR A 92 -12.37 -9.07 -10.15
C THR A 92 -13.24 -9.41 -11.36
N SER A 93 -12.65 -9.63 -12.53
CA SER A 93 -13.36 -9.89 -13.78
C SER A 93 -13.63 -11.37 -14.07
N THR A 94 -12.73 -12.26 -13.62
CA THR A 94 -12.78 -13.69 -14.01
C THR A 94 -13.13 -14.65 -12.89
N LEU A 95 -12.92 -14.27 -11.62
CA LEU A 95 -13.20 -15.16 -10.49
C LEU A 95 -14.72 -15.38 -10.33
N THR A 96 -15.12 -16.62 -10.18
CA THR A 96 -16.51 -17.01 -9.91
C THR A 96 -17.01 -16.36 -8.62
N ARG A 97 -18.26 -15.86 -8.64
CA ARG A 97 -18.87 -15.12 -7.50
C ARG A 97 -19.40 -16.08 -6.43
N ASP A 98 -18.51 -16.89 -5.87
CA ASP A 98 -18.77 -17.89 -4.83
C ASP A 98 -18.21 -17.47 -3.46
N HIS A 99 -18.05 -18.44 -2.57
CA HIS A 99 -17.48 -18.22 -1.24
C HIS A 99 -16.01 -17.77 -1.30
N ALA A 100 -15.20 -18.32 -2.22
CA ALA A 100 -13.80 -17.95 -2.38
C ALA A 100 -13.66 -16.46 -2.74
N TYR A 101 -14.45 -16.00 -3.72
CA TYR A 101 -14.53 -14.57 -4.06
C TYR A 101 -14.90 -13.71 -2.85
N SER A 102 -15.90 -14.14 -2.08
CA SER A 102 -16.37 -13.39 -0.92
C SER A 102 -15.30 -13.29 0.17
N PHE A 103 -14.58 -14.37 0.46
CA PHE A 103 -13.47 -14.38 1.43
C PHE A 103 -12.30 -13.49 0.97
N ILE A 104 -11.90 -13.56 -0.29
CA ILE A 104 -10.85 -12.71 -0.85
C ILE A 104 -11.25 -11.23 -0.75
N LYS A 105 -12.50 -10.92 -1.08
CA LYS A 105 -13.04 -9.56 -0.98
C LYS A 105 -13.04 -9.04 0.46
N VAL A 106 -13.46 -9.86 1.42
CA VAL A 106 -13.46 -9.51 2.85
C VAL A 106 -12.03 -9.26 3.33
N GLY A 107 -11.09 -10.16 3.05
CA GLY A 107 -9.68 -10.00 3.42
C GLY A 107 -9.10 -8.68 2.89
N ARG A 108 -9.32 -8.40 1.60
CA ARG A 108 -8.87 -7.13 0.99
C ARG A 108 -9.49 -5.90 1.64
N LEU A 109 -10.77 -5.93 1.96
CA LEU A 109 -11.46 -4.78 2.58
C LEU A 109 -10.99 -4.57 4.02
N LEU A 110 -10.70 -5.64 4.77
CA LEU A 110 -10.14 -5.54 6.12
C LEU A 110 -8.74 -4.91 6.10
N GLU A 111 -7.86 -5.35 5.21
CA GLU A 111 -6.54 -4.73 5.03
C GLU A 111 -6.64 -3.26 4.60
N CYS A 112 -7.53 -2.93 3.69
CA CYS A 112 -7.76 -1.54 3.30
C CYS A 112 -8.25 -0.69 4.48
N ALA A 113 -9.14 -1.22 5.32
CA ALA A 113 -9.63 -0.51 6.50
C ALA A 113 -8.53 -0.31 7.56
N ASP A 114 -7.73 -1.35 7.85
CA ASP A 114 -6.60 -1.26 8.78
C ASP A 114 -5.58 -0.22 8.30
N MET A 115 -5.17 -0.28 7.04
CA MET A 115 -4.22 0.68 6.48
C MET A 115 -4.78 2.11 6.45
N ALA A 116 -6.07 2.29 6.11
CA ALA A 116 -6.70 3.59 6.09
C ALA A 116 -6.77 4.22 7.50
N THR A 117 -7.16 3.44 8.50
CA THR A 117 -7.20 3.93 9.89
C THR A 117 -5.82 4.30 10.41
N ARG A 118 -4.79 3.51 10.13
CA ARG A 118 -3.40 3.84 10.49
C ARG A 118 -2.89 5.11 9.81
N MET A 119 -3.18 5.29 8.52
CA MET A 119 -2.79 6.50 7.79
C MET A 119 -3.46 7.74 8.36
N VAL A 120 -4.76 7.64 8.70
CA VAL A 120 -5.50 8.75 9.30
C VAL A 120 -4.98 9.05 10.71
N ASP A 121 -4.74 8.03 11.52
CA ASP A 121 -4.23 8.18 12.89
C ASP A 121 -2.87 8.90 12.91
N VAL A 122 -1.91 8.45 12.12
CA VAL A 122 -0.60 9.09 12.01
C VAL A 122 -0.70 10.49 11.41
N GLY A 123 -1.45 10.65 10.31
CA GLY A 123 -1.57 11.95 9.63
C GLY A 123 -2.32 12.99 10.48
N ALA A 124 -3.37 12.59 11.17
CA ALA A 124 -4.12 13.46 12.07
C ALA A 124 -3.30 13.79 13.34
N GLY A 125 -2.62 12.80 13.93
CA GLY A 125 -1.77 13.01 15.11
C GLY A 125 -0.68 14.05 14.83
N ASP A 126 0.06 13.93 13.75
CA ASP A 126 1.11 14.89 13.38
C ASP A 126 0.62 16.33 13.19
N ILE A 127 -0.66 16.51 12.82
CA ILE A 127 -1.24 17.82 12.56
C ILE A 127 -1.91 18.39 13.83
N LEU A 128 -2.61 17.55 14.59
CA LEU A 128 -3.32 17.96 15.80
C LEU A 128 -2.39 18.25 16.99
N ASP A 129 -1.26 17.57 17.09
CA ASP A 129 -0.25 17.77 18.15
C ASP A 129 0.51 19.10 18.05
N ARG A 130 0.28 19.88 17.00
CA ARG A 130 0.97 21.18 16.77
C ARG A 130 0.25 22.40 17.34
N ASP A 131 -0.41 22.32 18.48
CA ASP A 131 -0.99 23.47 19.20
C ASP A 131 -1.72 24.53 18.30
N GLY A 132 -2.46 24.09 17.30
CA GLY A 132 -3.22 24.95 16.41
C GLY A 132 -2.38 25.80 15.44
N SER A 133 -1.06 25.62 15.37
CA SER A 133 -0.22 26.28 14.38
C SER A 133 -0.33 25.58 13.02
N THR A 134 -0.99 26.20 12.05
CA THR A 134 -1.02 25.71 10.67
C THR A 134 0.36 25.84 10.04
N SER A 135 0.91 24.73 9.56
CA SER A 135 2.16 24.73 8.78
C SER A 135 1.86 24.92 7.29
N ALA A 136 2.73 25.65 6.58
CA ALA A 136 2.66 25.75 5.12
C ALA A 136 2.76 24.38 4.41
N PHE A 137 3.20 23.34 5.11
CA PHE A 137 3.31 21.96 4.61
C PHE A 137 2.05 21.10 4.82
N ASP A 138 1.10 21.54 5.65
CA ASP A 138 -0.10 20.75 5.96
C ASP A 138 -0.91 20.39 4.70
N PRO A 139 -1.12 21.29 3.71
CA PRO A 139 -1.79 20.92 2.47
C PRO A 139 -1.07 19.82 1.68
N LEU A 140 0.26 19.78 1.73
CA LEU A 140 1.05 18.74 1.08
C LEU A 140 0.92 17.40 1.79
N LEU A 141 0.94 17.39 3.12
CA LEU A 141 0.75 16.17 3.92
C LEU A 141 -0.65 15.60 3.71
N TRP A 142 -1.69 16.43 3.77
CA TRP A 142 -3.07 16.01 3.48
C TRP A 142 -3.23 15.56 2.04
N GLY A 143 -2.63 16.22 1.08
CA GLY A 143 -2.62 15.81 -0.32
C GLY A 143 -2.00 14.43 -0.52
N ALA A 144 -0.86 14.18 0.12
CA ALA A 144 -0.19 12.88 0.09
C ALA A 144 -1.03 11.78 0.75
N MET A 145 -1.67 12.07 1.88
CA MET A 145 -2.57 11.14 2.57
C MET A 145 -3.80 10.81 1.72
N LEU A 146 -4.46 11.81 1.14
CA LEU A 146 -5.59 11.61 0.23
C LEU A 146 -5.20 10.78 -1.00
N GLN A 147 -3.99 10.98 -1.52
CA GLN A 147 -3.49 10.18 -2.63
C GLN A 147 -3.24 8.72 -2.21
N ALA A 148 -2.62 8.50 -1.06
CA ALA A 148 -2.37 7.16 -0.51
C ALA A 148 -3.68 6.39 -0.26
N LEU A 149 -4.73 7.07 0.20
CA LEU A 149 -6.07 6.53 0.40
C LEU A 149 -6.89 6.42 -0.90
N SER A 150 -6.34 6.80 -2.06
CA SER A 150 -7.07 6.89 -3.33
C SER A 150 -8.30 7.80 -3.28
N ALA A 151 -8.37 8.71 -2.30
CA ALA A 151 -9.50 9.59 -2.04
C ALA A 151 -9.38 10.97 -2.71
N GLY A 152 -8.23 11.30 -3.31
CA GLY A 152 -7.96 12.62 -3.86
C GLY A 152 -8.96 13.10 -4.92
N SER A 153 -9.45 12.20 -5.78
CA SER A 153 -10.45 12.55 -6.80
C SER A 153 -11.83 12.80 -6.18
N ALA A 154 -12.22 12.02 -5.18
CA ALA A 154 -13.48 12.21 -4.45
C ALA A 154 -13.45 13.53 -3.67
N TYR A 155 -12.36 13.80 -2.98
CA TYR A 155 -12.15 15.06 -2.25
C TYR A 155 -12.27 16.27 -3.16
N ARG A 156 -11.56 16.29 -4.30
CA ARG A 156 -11.61 17.43 -5.25
C ARG A 156 -13.00 17.68 -5.81
N ARG A 157 -13.80 16.65 -5.99
CA ARG A 157 -15.20 16.81 -6.46
C ARG A 157 -16.11 17.42 -5.42
N GLN A 158 -15.86 17.18 -4.12
CA GLN A 158 -16.69 17.65 -3.03
C GLN A 158 -16.25 19.02 -2.50
N VAL A 159 -14.96 19.25 -2.38
CA VAL A 159 -14.38 20.39 -1.67
C VAL A 159 -13.68 21.39 -2.59
N GLY A 160 -13.26 20.92 -3.78
CA GLY A 160 -12.52 21.75 -4.74
C GLY A 160 -11.03 21.38 -4.86
N PRO A 161 -10.27 22.12 -5.68
CA PRO A 161 -8.89 21.75 -6.03
C PRO A 161 -7.87 21.96 -4.92
N LEU A 162 -8.19 22.79 -3.92
CA LEU A 162 -7.27 23.09 -2.81
C LEU A 162 -7.50 22.11 -1.66
N VAL A 163 -6.43 21.43 -1.24
CA VAL A 163 -6.44 20.63 -0.02
C VAL A 163 -6.22 21.55 1.17
N CYS A 164 -7.29 21.92 1.86
CA CYS A 164 -7.24 22.79 3.02
C CYS A 164 -8.11 22.24 4.15
N LEU A 165 -7.57 22.23 5.38
CA LEU A 165 -8.30 21.86 6.60
C LEU A 165 -9.34 22.89 7.05
N LEU A 166 -9.25 24.12 6.54
CA LEU A 166 -10.08 25.24 7.01
C LEU A 166 -11.53 25.21 6.53
N TYR A 167 -11.92 24.25 5.67
CA TYR A 167 -13.29 24.15 5.15
C TYR A 167 -14.20 23.19 5.94
N THR A 168 -13.83 22.80 7.13
CA THR A 168 -14.71 22.03 8.05
C THR A 168 -15.36 22.89 9.14
N SER A 169 -15.35 24.21 9.00
CA SER A 169 -16.23 25.05 9.83
C SER A 169 -17.53 25.32 9.10
N PRO A 170 -18.69 25.13 9.79
CA PRO A 170 -20.02 25.39 9.26
C PRO A 170 -20.25 26.85 8.94
#